data_3acdf087300dcf87ca9d0651b07157f6
#
_entry.id   3acdf087300dcf87ca9d0651b07157f6
#
_cell.length_a   1.000
_cell.length_b   1.000
_cell.length_c   1.000
_cell.angle_alpha   90.00
_cell.angle_beta   90.00
_cell.angle_gamma   90.00
#
_symmetry.space_group_name_H-M   'P 1'
#
loop_
_entity.id
_entity.type
_entity.pdbx_description
1 polymer ?
#
loop_
_entity_poly.entity_id
_entity_poly.type
_entity_poly.pdbx_seq_one_letter_code
_entity_poly.pdbx_strand_id
1 'polypeptide(L)'
;MVERIAGTILDAMPRLSEIIRTERVVFVFGFPPCTDVAVSGARWFEEKRKADPHFQVRAALVAEQCRMVGMASGAPWGFENPVSVFSGIFGKPNYTFHPHEFTGYCADDNYTKKTCLWTGGGFVMPSPHREEGLDAPDNRIHMAPPGEERANFRSATPRGFAMAVFHANKPRENLSLAAA
;
A
#
# COMPACT_ATOMS: atom_id res chain seq x y z
N MET A 1 10.85 14.57 12.57
CA MET A 1 11.68 13.41 13.01
C MET A 1 10.99 12.15 12.52
N VAL A 2 11.74 11.12 12.04
CA VAL A 2 11.19 9.83 11.62
C VAL A 2 11.52 8.81 12.71
N GLU A 3 10.51 8.23 13.33
CA GLU A 3 10.67 7.09 14.24
C GLU A 3 10.58 5.78 13.44
N ARG A 4 11.47 4.84 13.71
CA ARG A 4 11.46 3.50 13.11
C ARG A 4 11.33 2.47 14.20
N ILE A 5 10.29 1.62 14.09
CA ILE A 5 10.06 0.50 15.01
C ILE A 5 10.32 -0.77 14.21
N ALA A 6 11.34 -1.53 14.62
CA ALA A 6 11.64 -2.84 14.03
C ALA A 6 10.73 -3.92 14.63
N GLY A 7 10.38 -4.93 13.82
CA GLY A 7 9.56 -6.05 14.25
C GLY A 7 8.23 -6.15 13.51
N THR A 8 7.31 -6.90 14.08
CA THR A 8 5.95 -7.06 13.56
C THR A 8 5.05 -5.90 14.01
N ILE A 9 3.87 -5.77 13.40
CA ILE A 9 2.85 -4.81 13.87
C ILE A 9 2.46 -5.11 15.32
N LEU A 10 2.42 -6.38 15.72
CA LEU A 10 2.11 -6.76 17.11
C LEU A 10 3.18 -6.27 18.09
N ASP A 11 4.46 -6.36 17.73
CA ASP A 11 5.56 -5.84 18.55
C ASP A 11 5.48 -4.31 18.69
N ALA A 12 5.00 -3.63 17.64
CA ALA A 12 4.81 -2.18 17.61
C ALA A 12 3.52 -1.71 18.32
N MET A 13 2.57 -2.60 18.64
CA MET A 13 1.25 -2.22 19.19
C MET A 13 1.29 -1.34 20.44
N PRO A 14 2.19 -1.56 21.43
CA PRO A 14 2.26 -0.66 22.58
C PRO A 14 2.54 0.80 22.15
N ARG A 15 3.51 1.01 21.26
CA ARG A 15 3.85 2.35 20.76
C ARG A 15 2.78 2.92 19.84
N LEU A 16 2.19 2.13 18.96
CA LEU A 16 1.09 2.56 18.09
C LEU A 16 -0.13 2.99 18.91
N SER A 17 -0.46 2.24 19.97
CA SER A 17 -1.57 2.57 20.87
C SER A 17 -1.29 3.88 21.64
N GLU A 18 -0.05 4.12 22.05
CA GLU A 18 0.36 5.38 22.66
C GLU A 18 0.19 6.54 21.67
N ILE A 19 0.73 6.44 20.46
CA ILE A 19 0.61 7.45 19.41
C ILE A 19 -0.87 7.78 19.15
N ILE A 20 -1.70 6.76 18.92
CA ILE A 20 -3.12 6.93 18.62
C ILE A 20 -3.85 7.67 19.77
N ARG A 21 -3.43 7.45 21.02
CA ARG A 21 -4.06 8.07 22.19
C ARG A 21 -3.56 9.49 22.46
N THR A 22 -2.28 9.78 22.17
CA THR A 22 -1.62 11.02 22.62
C THR A 22 -1.32 12.00 21.49
N GLU A 23 -1.32 11.54 20.23
CA GLU A 23 -0.95 12.34 19.09
C GLU A 23 -2.08 12.40 18.05
N ARG A 24 -2.07 13.43 17.23
CA ARG A 24 -2.98 13.51 16.07
C ARG A 24 -2.42 12.68 14.92
N VAL A 25 -2.93 11.48 14.70
CA VAL A 25 -2.63 10.72 13.51
C VAL A 25 -3.34 11.36 12.31
N VAL A 26 -2.62 11.65 11.25
CA VAL A 26 -3.15 12.32 10.06
C VAL A 26 -3.36 11.39 8.87
N PHE A 27 -2.66 10.26 8.84
CA PHE A 27 -2.74 9.27 7.77
C PHE A 27 -2.11 7.94 8.20
N VAL A 28 -2.69 6.83 7.76
CA VAL A 28 -2.14 5.48 7.98
C VAL A 28 -2.11 4.73 6.65
N PHE A 29 -0.97 4.13 6.31
CA PHE A 29 -0.89 3.30 5.11
C PHE A 29 -0.08 2.03 5.37
N GLY A 30 -0.62 0.88 4.94
CA GLY A 30 -0.04 -0.43 5.16
C GLY A 30 0.45 -1.10 3.85
N PHE A 31 1.50 -1.92 3.97
CA PHE A 31 2.09 -2.68 2.88
C PHE A 31 2.22 -4.16 3.29
N PRO A 32 1.10 -4.88 3.47
CA PRO A 32 1.17 -6.28 3.88
C PRO A 32 1.89 -7.13 2.83
N PRO A 33 2.69 -8.13 3.24
CA PRO A 33 3.44 -8.99 2.33
C PRO A 33 2.54 -9.67 1.29
N CYS A 34 2.95 -9.63 0.03
CA CYS A 34 2.17 -10.20 -1.09
C CYS A 34 2.61 -11.62 -1.50
N THR A 35 3.73 -12.12 -0.98
CA THR A 35 4.38 -13.38 -1.41
C THR A 35 3.45 -14.59 -1.36
N ASP A 36 2.55 -14.65 -0.39
CA ASP A 36 1.68 -15.79 -0.15
C ASP A 36 0.25 -15.60 -0.67
N VAL A 37 -0.05 -14.43 -1.19
CA VAL A 37 -1.42 -14.06 -1.58
C VAL A 37 -1.56 -13.59 -3.03
N ALA A 38 -0.48 -13.11 -3.66
CA ALA A 38 -0.52 -12.59 -5.02
C ALA A 38 -0.86 -13.67 -6.04
N VAL A 39 -1.82 -13.40 -6.96
CA VAL A 39 -2.25 -14.35 -8.00
C VAL A 39 -1.12 -14.71 -8.96
N SER A 40 -0.13 -13.84 -9.14
CA SER A 40 1.07 -14.13 -9.93
C SER A 40 1.91 -15.29 -9.38
N GLY A 41 1.72 -15.64 -8.10
CA GLY A 41 2.34 -16.78 -7.42
C GLY A 41 1.41 -17.99 -7.26
N ALA A 42 0.18 -17.96 -7.79
CA ALA A 42 -0.87 -18.95 -7.51
C ALA A 42 -0.47 -20.41 -7.87
N ARG A 43 0.40 -20.59 -8.86
CA ARG A 43 0.93 -21.93 -9.23
C ARG A 43 1.65 -22.66 -8.07
N TRP A 44 2.11 -21.92 -7.07
CA TRP A 44 2.81 -22.44 -5.90
C TRP A 44 1.90 -22.62 -4.67
N PHE A 45 0.64 -22.21 -4.73
CA PHE A 45 -0.25 -22.20 -3.58
C PHE A 45 -0.55 -23.60 -3.06
N GLU A 46 -0.67 -24.58 -3.92
CA GLU A 46 -0.93 -25.96 -3.48
C GLU A 46 0.27 -26.55 -2.73
N GLU A 47 1.47 -26.35 -3.25
CA GLU A 47 2.70 -26.78 -2.59
C GLU A 47 2.88 -26.11 -1.23
N LYS A 48 2.69 -24.78 -1.19
CA LYS A 48 2.73 -24.02 0.07
C LYS A 48 1.70 -24.52 1.08
N ARG A 49 0.49 -24.84 0.62
CA ARG A 49 -0.58 -25.35 1.50
C ARG A 49 -0.28 -26.73 2.07
N LYS A 50 0.42 -27.58 1.31
CA LYS A 50 0.91 -28.87 1.82
C LYS A 50 1.95 -28.69 2.94
N ALA A 51 2.85 -27.73 2.78
CA ALA A 51 3.86 -27.39 3.77
C ALA A 51 3.26 -26.66 4.99
N ASP A 52 2.31 -25.78 4.75
CA ASP A 52 1.65 -24.97 5.77
C ASP A 52 0.21 -24.60 5.35
N PRO A 53 -0.81 -25.27 5.93
CA PRO A 53 -2.20 -25.01 5.60
C PRO A 53 -2.65 -23.57 5.86
N HIS A 54 -1.96 -22.85 6.72
CA HIS A 54 -2.32 -21.50 7.19
C HIS A 54 -1.49 -20.37 6.56
N PHE A 55 -0.68 -20.63 5.53
CA PHE A 55 0.20 -19.63 4.94
C PHE A 55 -0.53 -18.36 4.47
N GLN A 56 -1.72 -18.50 3.86
CA GLN A 56 -2.53 -17.35 3.44
C GLN A 56 -3.24 -16.66 4.61
N VAL A 57 -3.61 -17.41 5.64
CA VAL A 57 -4.23 -16.86 6.85
C VAL A 57 -3.27 -15.90 7.55
N ARG A 58 -1.98 -16.28 7.66
CA ARG A 58 -0.98 -15.39 8.26
C ARG A 58 -0.77 -14.11 7.45
N ALA A 59 -0.74 -14.20 6.12
CA ALA A 59 -0.64 -13.02 5.28
C ALA A 59 -1.88 -12.10 5.39
N ALA A 60 -3.08 -12.71 5.47
CA ALA A 60 -4.32 -11.98 5.68
C ALA A 60 -4.36 -11.30 7.06
N LEU A 61 -3.81 -11.95 8.08
CA LEU A 61 -3.72 -11.36 9.42
C LEU A 61 -2.89 -10.07 9.43
N VAL A 62 -1.78 -10.01 8.69
CA VAL A 62 -0.98 -8.78 8.59
C VAL A 62 -1.78 -7.67 7.90
N ALA A 63 -2.53 -7.98 6.83
CA ALA A 63 -3.39 -7.01 6.17
C ALA A 63 -4.51 -6.50 7.09
N GLU A 64 -5.11 -7.41 7.89
CA GLU A 64 -6.12 -7.05 8.89
C GLU A 64 -5.53 -6.16 9.99
N GLN A 65 -4.32 -6.41 10.45
CA GLN A 65 -3.62 -5.54 11.41
C GLN A 65 -3.41 -4.13 10.84
N CYS A 66 -3.03 -4.00 9.56
CA CYS A 66 -2.94 -2.68 8.90
C CYS A 66 -4.29 -1.95 8.93
N ARG A 67 -5.38 -2.67 8.58
CA ARG A 67 -6.74 -2.14 8.60
C ARG A 67 -7.16 -1.71 10.01
N MET A 68 -6.90 -2.54 11.02
CA MET A 68 -7.24 -2.25 12.43
C MET A 68 -6.53 -1.02 12.97
N VAL A 69 -5.23 -0.87 12.69
CA VAL A 69 -4.46 0.33 13.08
C VAL A 69 -5.06 1.57 12.40
N GLY A 70 -5.38 1.47 11.11
CA GLY A 70 -6.05 2.54 10.37
C GLY A 70 -7.38 2.94 11.00
N MET A 71 -8.24 1.98 11.29
CA MET A 71 -9.55 2.24 11.91
C MET A 71 -9.42 2.82 13.32
N ALA A 72 -8.51 2.29 14.13
CA ALA A 72 -8.30 2.76 15.50
C ALA A 72 -7.74 4.19 15.55
N SER A 73 -6.99 4.61 14.52
CA SER A 73 -6.43 5.96 14.45
C SER A 73 -7.46 7.04 14.16
N GLY A 74 -8.62 6.69 13.61
CA GLY A 74 -9.63 7.64 13.13
C GLY A 74 -9.22 8.49 11.94
N ALA A 75 -8.01 8.29 11.40
CA ALA A 75 -7.46 9.01 10.25
C ALA A 75 -7.84 8.34 8.91
N PRO A 76 -7.70 9.02 7.78
CA PRO A 76 -7.70 8.36 6.47
C PRO A 76 -6.66 7.24 6.44
N TRP A 77 -7.04 6.07 5.94
CA TRP A 77 -6.16 4.92 5.91
C TRP A 77 -6.31 4.10 4.63
N GLY A 78 -5.29 3.33 4.32
CA GLY A 78 -5.31 2.34 3.27
C GLY A 78 -4.26 1.27 3.46
N PHE A 79 -4.42 0.16 2.76
CA PHE A 79 -3.35 -0.78 2.50
C PHE A 79 -3.37 -1.21 1.04
N GLU A 80 -2.20 -1.51 0.51
CA GLU A 80 -2.04 -1.93 -0.87
C GLU A 80 -1.62 -3.40 -0.97
N ASN A 81 -2.04 -4.03 -2.06
CA ASN A 81 -1.53 -5.34 -2.47
C ASN A 81 -1.73 -5.48 -3.99
N PRO A 82 -0.92 -6.26 -4.71
CA PRO A 82 -1.24 -6.62 -6.07
C PRO A 82 -2.54 -7.41 -6.13
N VAL A 83 -2.99 -7.77 -7.33
CA VAL A 83 -4.14 -8.68 -7.47
C VAL A 83 -3.87 -9.97 -6.69
N SER A 84 -4.70 -10.24 -5.71
CA SER A 84 -4.46 -11.26 -4.70
C SER A 84 -5.75 -11.93 -4.21
N VAL A 85 -5.62 -12.95 -3.36
CA VAL A 85 -6.74 -13.60 -2.69
C VAL A 85 -7.48 -12.68 -1.72
N PHE A 86 -6.94 -11.51 -1.40
CA PHE A 86 -7.55 -10.54 -0.51
C PHE A 86 -8.94 -10.08 -0.96
N SER A 87 -9.20 -10.08 -2.28
CA SER A 87 -10.56 -9.78 -2.77
C SER A 87 -11.63 -10.78 -2.28
N GLY A 88 -11.23 -12.02 -1.99
CA GLY A 88 -12.12 -13.02 -1.39
C GLY A 88 -12.26 -12.89 0.14
N ILE A 89 -11.34 -12.17 0.79
CA ILE A 89 -11.29 -12.01 2.26
C ILE A 89 -11.86 -10.66 2.69
N PHE A 90 -11.41 -9.58 2.06
CA PHE A 90 -11.77 -8.20 2.41
C PHE A 90 -12.82 -7.59 1.46
N GLY A 91 -13.31 -8.37 0.49
CA GLY A 91 -14.15 -7.85 -0.59
C GLY A 91 -13.35 -7.20 -1.71
N LYS A 92 -14.05 -6.69 -2.73
CA LYS A 92 -13.39 -5.98 -3.84
C LYS A 92 -12.60 -4.78 -3.33
N PRO A 93 -11.40 -4.51 -3.91
CA PRO A 93 -10.65 -3.30 -3.55
C PRO A 93 -11.49 -2.06 -3.88
N ASN A 94 -11.34 -1.02 -3.07
CA ASN A 94 -12.00 0.27 -3.30
C ASN A 94 -11.47 0.94 -4.58
N TYR A 95 -10.16 0.78 -4.83
CA TYR A 95 -9.50 1.36 -6.00
C TYR A 95 -8.46 0.40 -6.57
N THR A 96 -8.14 0.59 -7.85
CA THR A 96 -6.99 -0.02 -8.51
C THR A 96 -6.25 1.05 -9.29
N PHE A 97 -4.94 0.90 -9.42
CA PHE A 97 -4.11 1.81 -10.21
C PHE A 97 -2.90 1.09 -10.83
N HIS A 98 -2.25 1.77 -11.76
CA HIS A 98 -0.93 1.43 -12.26
C HIS A 98 0.06 2.58 -11.98
N PRO A 99 1.35 2.29 -11.73
CA PRO A 99 2.36 3.33 -11.44
C PRO A 99 2.42 4.42 -12.51
N HIS A 100 2.34 4.05 -13.79
CA HIS A 100 2.39 4.99 -14.91
C HIS A 100 1.30 6.08 -14.88
N GLU A 101 0.23 5.89 -14.09
CA GLU A 101 -0.83 6.88 -13.93
C GLU A 101 -0.37 8.11 -13.13
N PHE A 102 0.77 8.01 -12.43
CA PHE A 102 1.31 9.03 -11.52
C PHE A 102 2.71 9.52 -11.92
N THR A 103 3.09 9.36 -13.18
CA THR A 103 4.42 9.75 -13.70
C THR A 103 4.69 11.26 -13.63
N GLY A 104 3.67 12.10 -13.55
CA GLY A 104 3.85 13.53 -13.30
C GLY A 104 4.45 13.87 -11.92
N TYR A 105 4.48 12.90 -11.00
CA TYR A 105 5.20 13.01 -9.73
C TYR A 105 6.56 12.29 -9.77
N CYS A 106 6.72 11.26 -10.61
CA CYS A 106 7.96 10.50 -10.77
C CYS A 106 7.95 9.80 -12.14
N ALA A 107 8.67 10.36 -13.10
CA ALA A 107 8.74 9.84 -14.47
C ALA A 107 9.28 8.40 -14.55
N ASP A 108 10.14 7.98 -13.59
CA ASP A 108 10.70 6.64 -13.53
C ASP A 108 9.62 5.55 -13.28
N ASP A 109 8.44 5.94 -12.79
CA ASP A 109 7.32 5.02 -12.55
C ASP A 109 6.53 4.68 -13.82
N ASN A 110 7.07 4.94 -15.02
CA ASN A 110 6.40 4.63 -16.29
C ASN A 110 6.36 3.12 -16.60
N TYR A 111 5.70 2.36 -15.73
CA TYR A 111 5.53 0.91 -15.90
C TYR A 111 4.15 0.43 -15.44
N THR A 112 3.79 -0.78 -15.88
CA THR A 112 2.55 -1.44 -15.49
C THR A 112 2.74 -2.34 -14.26
N LYS A 113 1.93 -2.11 -13.23
CA LYS A 113 1.81 -2.97 -12.04
C LYS A 113 0.41 -2.76 -11.48
N LYS A 114 -0.53 -3.65 -11.80
CA LYS A 114 -1.88 -3.51 -11.26
C LYS A 114 -1.85 -3.69 -9.76
N THR A 115 -2.12 -2.61 -9.05
CA THR A 115 -2.14 -2.54 -7.59
C THR A 115 -3.56 -2.27 -7.12
N CYS A 116 -3.97 -2.96 -6.06
CA CYS A 116 -5.29 -2.88 -5.45
C CYS A 116 -5.19 -2.16 -4.11
N LEU A 117 -6.19 -1.35 -3.77
CA LEU A 117 -6.27 -0.60 -2.53
C LEU A 117 -7.55 -0.93 -1.78
N TRP A 118 -7.42 -1.20 -0.50
CA TRP A 118 -8.51 -1.24 0.47
C TRP A 118 -8.35 -0.06 1.40
N THR A 119 -9.37 0.77 1.51
CA THR A 119 -9.25 2.09 2.15
C THR A 119 -10.45 2.41 3.03
N GLY A 120 -10.28 3.38 3.94
CA GLY A 120 -11.34 3.89 4.78
C GLY A 120 -10.95 5.20 5.48
N GLY A 121 -11.74 5.63 6.48
CA GLY A 121 -11.44 6.83 7.24
C GLY A 121 -11.45 8.12 6.42
N GLY A 122 -12.16 8.16 5.29
CA GLY A 122 -12.17 9.34 4.43
C GLY A 122 -10.97 9.43 3.47
N PHE A 123 -10.30 8.30 3.19
CA PHE A 123 -9.22 8.24 2.19
C PHE A 123 -9.64 8.88 0.86
N VAL A 124 -8.80 9.76 0.34
CA VAL A 124 -8.98 10.41 -0.96
C VAL A 124 -8.03 9.77 -1.96
N MET A 125 -8.59 9.10 -2.99
CA MET A 125 -7.80 8.59 -4.10
C MET A 125 -7.33 9.76 -4.96
N PRO A 126 -6.00 9.92 -5.18
CA PRO A 126 -5.51 10.98 -6.07
C PRO A 126 -5.97 10.74 -7.51
N SER A 127 -6.25 11.83 -8.22
CA SER A 127 -6.48 11.79 -9.67
C SER A 127 -5.18 11.41 -10.39
N PRO A 128 -5.25 10.61 -11.47
CA PRO A 128 -4.10 10.36 -12.32
C PRO A 128 -3.45 11.65 -12.80
N HIS A 129 -2.13 11.69 -12.78
CA HIS A 129 -1.32 12.78 -13.30
C HIS A 129 -0.11 12.18 -14.03
N ARG A 130 -0.22 12.10 -15.34
CA ARG A 130 0.85 11.54 -16.19
C ARG A 130 1.71 12.66 -16.75
N GLU A 131 3.02 12.39 -16.80
CA GLU A 131 3.97 13.22 -17.53
C GLU A 131 3.72 13.08 -19.04
N GLU A 132 3.71 14.20 -19.76
CA GLU A 132 3.56 14.24 -21.22
C GLU A 132 4.85 13.82 -21.91
N GLY A 133 4.73 13.24 -23.11
CA GLY A 133 5.88 12.88 -23.93
C GLY A 133 6.63 11.62 -23.53
N LEU A 134 6.17 10.88 -22.50
CA LEU A 134 6.73 9.60 -22.15
C LEU A 134 6.26 8.51 -23.14
N ASP A 135 7.14 7.55 -23.39
CA ASP A 135 6.83 6.33 -24.13
C ASP A 135 5.69 5.52 -23.48
N ALA A 136 5.21 4.50 -24.16
CA ALA A 136 4.25 3.56 -23.60
C ALA A 136 4.83 2.89 -22.33
N PRO A 137 3.99 2.69 -21.28
CA PRO A 137 4.45 2.07 -20.04
C PRO A 137 4.99 0.67 -20.29
N ASP A 138 6.15 0.36 -19.75
CA ASP A 138 6.76 -0.96 -19.85
C ASP A 138 6.20 -1.98 -18.83
N ASN A 139 6.64 -3.22 -18.94
CA ASN A 139 6.26 -4.30 -18.04
C ASN A 139 7.43 -4.84 -17.22
N ARG A 140 8.43 -4.01 -16.91
CA ARG A 140 9.69 -4.36 -16.21
C ARG A 140 9.47 -5.21 -14.97
N ILE A 141 8.35 -5.01 -14.26
CA ILE A 141 8.00 -5.78 -13.06
C ILE A 141 7.84 -7.28 -13.35
N HIS A 142 7.28 -7.62 -14.52
CA HIS A 142 7.10 -9.00 -14.93
C HIS A 142 8.38 -9.60 -15.54
N MET A 143 9.20 -8.75 -16.15
CA MET A 143 10.45 -9.12 -16.81
C MET A 143 11.65 -9.19 -15.86
N ALA A 144 11.48 -8.81 -14.59
CA ALA A 144 12.57 -8.86 -13.60
C ALA A 144 13.21 -10.25 -13.53
N PRO A 145 14.53 -10.36 -13.71
CA PRO A 145 15.25 -11.63 -13.73
C PRO A 145 15.10 -12.38 -12.40
N PRO A 146 15.22 -13.71 -12.39
CA PRO A 146 15.28 -14.48 -11.15
C PRO A 146 16.49 -14.01 -10.30
N GLY A 147 16.30 -13.91 -8.98
CA GLY A 147 17.36 -13.49 -8.04
C GLY A 147 16.76 -13.00 -6.72
N GLU A 148 17.61 -12.80 -5.73
CA GLU A 148 17.21 -12.35 -4.40
C GLU A 148 16.51 -10.99 -4.41
N GLU A 149 17.02 -10.06 -5.25
CA GLU A 149 16.46 -8.71 -5.38
C GLU A 149 15.14 -8.63 -6.13
N ARG A 150 14.72 -9.72 -6.81
CA ARG A 150 13.47 -9.73 -7.57
C ARG A 150 12.25 -9.41 -6.71
N ALA A 151 12.21 -9.97 -5.51
CA ALA A 151 11.10 -9.74 -4.58
C ALA A 151 11.04 -8.27 -4.15
N ASN A 152 12.18 -7.70 -3.78
CA ASN A 152 12.33 -6.29 -3.38
C ASN A 152 11.92 -5.36 -4.53
N PHE A 153 12.44 -5.59 -5.74
CA PHE A 153 12.11 -4.80 -6.92
C PHE A 153 10.60 -4.81 -7.22
N ARG A 154 9.97 -5.98 -7.14
CA ARG A 154 8.54 -6.15 -7.44
C ARG A 154 7.62 -5.62 -6.33
N SER A 155 8.07 -5.60 -5.08
CA SER A 155 7.31 -5.12 -3.93
C SER A 155 7.42 -3.61 -3.72
N ALA A 156 8.42 -2.97 -4.33
CA ALA A 156 8.63 -1.54 -4.16
C ALA A 156 7.37 -0.72 -4.45
N THR A 157 7.08 0.21 -3.56
CA THR A 157 5.97 1.15 -3.72
C THR A 157 6.36 2.21 -4.76
N PRO A 158 5.52 2.45 -5.79
CA PRO A 158 5.78 3.49 -6.77
C PRO A 158 5.87 4.86 -6.10
N ARG A 159 6.96 5.58 -6.38
CA ARG A 159 7.23 6.89 -5.75
C ARG A 159 6.21 7.94 -6.16
N GLY A 160 5.81 7.94 -7.44
CA GLY A 160 4.82 8.87 -7.96
C GLY A 160 3.46 8.70 -7.28
N PHE A 161 3.01 7.45 -7.11
CA PHE A 161 1.78 7.17 -6.38
C PHE A 161 1.90 7.56 -4.89
N ALA A 162 3.00 7.25 -4.23
CA ALA A 162 3.20 7.63 -2.83
C ALA A 162 3.13 9.15 -2.63
N MET A 163 3.75 9.93 -3.52
CA MET A 163 3.68 11.40 -3.50
C MET A 163 2.26 11.89 -3.76
N ALA A 164 1.56 11.34 -4.75
CA ALA A 164 0.18 11.70 -5.07
C ALA A 164 -0.77 11.46 -3.88
N VAL A 165 -0.65 10.28 -3.22
CA VAL A 165 -1.43 9.94 -2.01
C VAL A 165 -1.15 10.91 -0.88
N PHE A 166 0.13 11.22 -0.64
CA PHE A 166 0.51 12.20 0.39
C PHE A 166 -0.15 13.56 0.13
N HIS A 167 -0.07 14.08 -1.10
CA HIS A 167 -0.66 15.36 -1.44
C HIS A 167 -2.19 15.37 -1.33
N ALA A 168 -2.86 14.27 -1.67
CA ALA A 168 -4.31 14.17 -1.62
C ALA A 168 -4.85 14.04 -0.18
N ASN A 169 -4.05 13.44 0.75
CA ASN A 169 -4.51 13.08 2.09
C ASN A 169 -3.81 13.86 3.22
N LYS A 170 -2.81 14.72 2.90
CA LYS A 170 -2.22 15.60 3.91
C LYS A 170 -3.26 16.55 4.50
N PRO A 171 -3.14 16.92 5.78
CA PRO A 171 -4.01 17.92 6.38
C PRO A 171 -3.98 19.20 5.53
N ARG A 172 -5.15 19.74 5.23
CA ARG A 172 -5.22 21.10 4.66
C ARG A 172 -4.73 22.04 5.76
N GLU A 173 -3.68 22.81 5.48
CA GLU A 173 -3.37 23.96 6.30
C GLU A 173 -4.62 24.83 6.31
N ASN A 174 -5.22 25.00 7.48
CA ASN A 174 -6.22 26.03 7.64
C ASN A 174 -5.50 27.35 7.36
N LEU A 175 -5.68 27.90 6.17
CA LEU A 175 -5.50 29.31 5.96
C LEU A 175 -6.50 29.97 6.94
N SER A 176 -6.02 30.30 8.14
CA SER A 176 -6.76 31.15 9.04
C SER A 176 -7.00 32.41 8.28
N LEU A 177 -8.26 32.62 7.94
CA LEU A 177 -8.78 33.97 7.62
C LEU A 177 -8.52 34.83 8.84
N ALA A 178 -7.33 35.37 8.95
CA ALA A 178 -7.09 36.62 9.63
C ALA A 178 -7.60 37.70 8.69
N ALA A 179 -8.91 37.87 8.74
CA ALA A 179 -9.57 39.01 8.11
C ALA A 179 -10.49 39.63 9.17
N ALA A 180 -10.03 40.72 9.74
CA ALA A 180 -10.77 41.93 10.08
C ALA A 180 -9.97 42.79 11.03
#